data_86d7e4f4dbdd7c2ec571f179b29c1673
#
_entry.id   86d7e4f4dbdd7c2ec571f179b29c1673
#
_cell.length_a   1.000
_cell.length_b   1.000
_cell.length_c   1.000
_cell.angle_alpha   90.00
_cell.angle_beta   90.00
_cell.angle_gamma   90.00
#
_symmetry.space_group_name_H-M   'P 1'
#
loop_
_entity.id
_entity.type
_entity.pdbx_description
1 polymer ?
#
loop_
_entity_poly.entity_id
_entity_poly.type
_entity_poly.pdbx_seq_one_letter_code
_entity_poly.pdbx_strand_id
1 'polypeptide(L)'
;MLLNNYFFPETAYELIGFIRRNGELNAVVKQPFVKATEATDLELVKQFMAANGFVHTKNNDYRNDELGIKLEDLHEENVLTNEGILQFIDTVFYLTR
;
A
#
# COMPACT_ATOMS: atom_id res chain seq x y z
N MET A 1 -3.09 -7.00 -4.67
CA MET A 1 -3.23 -7.80 -3.43
C MET A 1 -1.92 -8.44 -3.00
N LEU A 2 -1.28 -9.18 -3.89
CA LEU A 2 -0.06 -9.93 -3.56
C LEU A 2 1.11 -9.02 -3.13
N LEU A 3 1.39 -7.95 -3.88
CA LEU A 3 2.46 -7.01 -3.53
C LEU A 3 2.18 -6.27 -2.23
N ASN A 4 0.91 -5.89 -2.00
CA ASN A 4 0.53 -5.25 -0.74
C ASN A 4 0.82 -6.19 0.44
N ASN A 5 0.45 -7.45 0.31
CA ASN A 5 0.62 -8.43 1.39
C ASN A 5 2.09 -8.73 1.66
N TYR A 6 2.93 -8.65 0.63
CA TYR A 6 4.37 -8.84 0.77
C TYR A 6 5.03 -7.69 1.52
N PHE A 7 4.73 -6.44 1.13
CA PHE A 7 5.36 -5.26 1.71
C PHE A 7 4.67 -4.76 2.98
N PHE A 8 3.35 -4.97 3.08
CA PHE A 8 2.55 -4.42 4.18
C PHE A 8 1.68 -5.50 4.80
N PRO A 9 2.30 -6.50 5.47
CA PRO A 9 1.53 -7.63 6.03
C PRO A 9 0.54 -7.22 7.12
N GLU A 10 0.76 -6.12 7.82
CA GLU A 10 -0.15 -5.65 8.86
C GLU A 10 -1.52 -5.24 8.31
N THR A 11 -1.55 -4.84 7.04
CA THR A 11 -2.79 -4.46 6.34
C THR A 11 -3.05 -5.37 5.15
N ALA A 12 -2.65 -6.64 5.27
CA ALA A 12 -2.81 -7.61 4.20
C ALA A 12 -4.27 -7.77 3.81
N TYR A 13 -4.49 -7.91 2.49
CA TYR A 13 -5.82 -8.22 1.98
C TYR A 13 -6.14 -9.70 2.21
N GLU A 14 -7.37 -9.97 2.59
CA GLU A 14 -7.88 -11.32 2.71
C GLU A 14 -8.89 -11.57 1.60
N LEU A 15 -8.71 -12.66 0.86
CA LEU A 15 -9.66 -13.06 -0.17
C LEU A 15 -10.90 -13.64 0.51
N ILE A 16 -12.06 -12.99 0.31
CA ILE A 16 -13.33 -13.45 0.87
C ILE A 16 -14.01 -14.41 -0.10
N GLY A 17 -13.91 -14.16 -1.40
CA GLY A 17 -14.54 -14.98 -2.41
C GLY A 17 -14.57 -14.26 -3.75
N PHE A 18 -15.46 -14.75 -4.63
CA PHE A 18 -15.62 -14.16 -5.95
C PHE A 18 -17.09 -13.87 -6.19
N ILE A 19 -17.36 -12.78 -6.92
CA ILE A 19 -18.70 -12.48 -7.40
C ILE A 19 -18.65 -12.30 -8.92
N ARG A 20 -19.74 -12.64 -9.57
CA ARG A 20 -19.90 -12.42 -11.01
C ARG A 20 -20.80 -11.21 -11.22
N ARG A 21 -20.32 -10.24 -11.97
CA ARG A 21 -21.08 -9.04 -12.27
C ARG A 21 -20.90 -8.71 -13.74
N ASN A 22 -21.99 -8.53 -14.46
CA ASN A 22 -21.97 -8.24 -15.90
C ASN A 22 -21.12 -9.24 -16.70
N GLY A 23 -21.15 -10.52 -16.31
CA GLY A 23 -20.39 -11.56 -16.99
C GLY A 23 -18.93 -11.65 -16.60
N GLU A 24 -18.45 -10.76 -15.75
CA GLU A 24 -17.06 -10.78 -15.27
C GLU A 24 -16.98 -11.38 -13.87
N LEU A 25 -15.93 -12.15 -13.64
CA LEU A 25 -15.62 -12.72 -12.33
C LEU A 25 -14.68 -11.78 -11.59
N ASN A 26 -15.12 -11.27 -10.44
CA ASN A 26 -14.36 -10.35 -9.62
C ASN A 26 -14.03 -10.96 -8.27
N ALA A 27 -12.80 -10.78 -7.82
CA ALA A 27 -12.40 -11.17 -6.47
C ALA A 27 -12.98 -10.18 -5.46
N VAL A 28 -13.51 -10.71 -4.36
CA VAL A 28 -13.95 -9.91 -3.22
C VAL A 28 -12.92 -10.05 -2.12
N VAL A 29 -12.29 -8.95 -1.75
CA VAL A 29 -11.25 -8.94 -0.74
C VAL A 29 -11.60 -7.97 0.37
N LYS A 30 -11.02 -8.18 1.55
CA LYS A 30 -11.11 -7.19 2.63
C LYS A 30 -9.72 -6.90 3.15
N GLN A 31 -9.56 -5.71 3.70
CA GLN A 31 -8.36 -5.27 4.38
C GLN A 31 -8.75 -4.88 5.80
N PRO A 32 -7.91 -5.14 6.81
CA PRO A 32 -8.23 -4.75 8.18
C PRO A 32 -8.56 -3.26 8.29
N PHE A 33 -9.57 -2.95 9.10
CA PHE A 33 -9.89 -1.55 9.41
C PHE A 33 -8.77 -0.96 10.24
N VAL A 34 -8.28 0.20 9.82
CA VAL A 34 -7.21 0.92 10.53
C VAL A 34 -7.75 2.25 11.02
N LYS A 35 -7.58 2.50 12.31
CA LYS A 35 -7.93 3.77 12.93
C LYS A 35 -6.66 4.61 13.10
N ALA A 36 -6.66 5.81 12.54
CA ALA A 36 -5.55 6.74 12.76
C ALA A 36 -5.64 7.32 14.17
N THR A 37 -4.54 7.30 14.91
CA THR A 37 -4.45 7.90 16.24
C THR A 37 -3.72 9.24 16.22
N GLU A 38 -2.99 9.51 15.13
CA GLU A 38 -2.21 10.73 14.98
C GLU A 38 -1.97 11.00 13.50
N ALA A 39 -1.57 12.23 13.19
CA ALA A 39 -1.24 12.60 11.82
C ALA A 39 0.01 11.83 11.36
N THR A 40 0.04 11.44 10.09
CA THR A 40 1.17 10.72 9.53
C THR A 40 2.28 11.69 9.12
N ASP A 41 3.49 11.42 9.58
CA ASP A 41 4.68 12.14 9.18
C ASP A 41 5.21 11.52 7.88
N LEU A 42 5.08 12.24 6.78
CA LEU A 42 5.50 11.76 5.46
C LEU A 42 7.02 11.53 5.37
N GLU A 43 7.81 12.16 6.22
CA GLU A 43 9.24 11.87 6.28
C GLU A 43 9.51 10.46 6.81
N LEU A 44 8.71 9.99 7.77
CA LEU A 44 8.79 8.61 8.25
C LEU A 44 8.39 7.61 7.16
N VAL A 45 7.40 7.96 6.35
CA VAL A 45 7.02 7.13 5.20
C VAL A 45 8.19 7.00 4.24
N LYS A 46 8.86 8.10 3.95
CA LYS A 46 10.02 8.13 3.06
C LYS A 46 11.16 7.25 3.61
N GLN A 47 11.42 7.32 4.90
CA GLN A 47 12.44 6.49 5.55
C GLN A 47 12.08 5.01 5.48
N PHE A 48 10.82 4.68 5.74
CA PHE A 48 10.34 3.30 5.65
C PHE A 48 10.48 2.75 4.24
N MET A 49 10.07 3.53 3.24
CA MET A 49 10.15 3.10 1.84
C MET A 49 11.61 2.92 1.40
N ALA A 50 12.50 3.81 1.81
CA ALA A 50 13.93 3.68 1.51
C ALA A 50 14.51 2.40 2.11
N ALA A 51 14.13 2.06 3.35
CA ALA A 51 14.56 0.84 4.01
C ALA A 51 14.08 -0.43 3.28
N ASN A 52 13.01 -0.31 2.50
CA ASN A 52 12.46 -1.42 1.73
C ASN A 52 12.87 -1.40 0.25
N GLY A 53 13.87 -0.60 -0.09
CA GLY A 53 14.43 -0.58 -1.45
C GLY A 53 13.72 0.34 -2.43
N PHE A 54 12.83 1.20 -1.95
CA PHE A 54 12.14 2.16 -2.79
C PHE A 54 12.83 3.51 -2.79
N VAL A 55 12.82 4.17 -3.93
CA VAL A 55 13.35 5.52 -4.12
C VAL A 55 12.18 6.47 -4.31
N HIS A 56 12.15 7.55 -3.56
CA HIS A 56 11.16 8.61 -3.72
C HIS A 56 11.37 9.30 -5.07
N THR A 57 10.34 9.41 -5.89
CA THR A 57 10.43 10.02 -7.22
C THR A 57 9.89 11.45 -7.24
N LYS A 58 8.59 11.61 -7.00
CA LYS A 58 7.97 12.94 -6.95
C LYS A 58 6.72 12.86 -6.07
N ASN A 59 6.35 13.97 -5.46
CA ASN A 59 5.18 14.01 -4.58
C ASN A 59 5.23 12.85 -3.57
N ASN A 60 4.26 11.95 -3.62
CA ASN A 60 4.17 10.80 -2.72
C ASN A 60 4.34 9.48 -3.48
N ASP A 61 5.12 9.49 -4.53
CA ASP A 61 5.35 8.34 -5.40
C ASP A 61 6.74 7.74 -5.17
N TYR A 62 6.83 6.42 -5.32
CA TYR A 62 8.04 5.66 -5.06
C TYR A 62 8.27 4.62 -6.14
N ARG A 63 9.55 4.25 -6.32
CA ARG A 63 9.96 3.30 -7.35
C ARG A 63 10.95 2.30 -6.78
N ASN A 64 10.81 1.04 -7.13
CA ASN A 64 11.78 -0.01 -6.83
C ASN A 64 12.25 -0.60 -8.16
N ASP A 65 13.43 -0.18 -8.62
CA ASP A 65 13.95 -0.58 -9.93
C ASP A 65 14.38 -2.05 -9.97
N GLU A 66 14.83 -2.57 -8.84
CA GLU A 66 15.23 -3.98 -8.75
C GLU A 66 14.06 -4.91 -9.03
N LEU A 67 12.89 -4.58 -8.49
CA LEU A 67 11.69 -5.40 -8.68
C LEU A 67 10.87 -4.95 -9.91
N GLY A 68 11.20 -3.80 -10.49
CA GLY A 68 10.47 -3.26 -11.63
C GLY A 68 9.05 -2.85 -11.29
N ILE A 69 8.86 -2.22 -10.15
CA ILE A 69 7.55 -1.76 -9.68
C ILE A 69 7.60 -0.31 -9.22
N LYS A 70 6.46 0.35 -9.25
CA LYS A 70 6.30 1.64 -8.60
C LYS A 70 5.00 1.66 -7.79
N LEU A 71 5.00 2.47 -6.76
CA LEU A 71 3.90 2.63 -5.83
C LEU A 71 3.59 4.12 -5.74
N GLU A 72 2.35 4.50 -6.01
CA GLU A 72 1.94 5.90 -6.08
C GLU A 72 0.96 6.27 -4.97
N ASP A 73 0.86 7.58 -4.73
CA ASP A 73 -0.13 8.18 -3.84
C ASP A 73 -0.01 7.76 -2.37
N LEU A 74 1.21 7.68 -1.85
CA LEU A 74 1.42 7.39 -0.43
C LEU A 74 1.28 8.64 0.44
N HIS A 75 0.15 9.34 0.30
CA HIS A 75 -0.18 10.50 1.12
C HIS A 75 -0.91 10.07 2.42
N GLU A 76 -1.22 11.04 3.29
CA GLU A 76 -1.76 10.75 4.62
C GLU A 76 -3.07 9.95 4.62
N GLU A 77 -3.84 9.99 3.53
CA GLU A 77 -5.09 9.23 3.44
C GLU A 77 -4.83 7.74 3.19
N ASN A 78 -3.67 7.40 2.64
CA ASN A 78 -3.30 6.02 2.29
C ASN A 78 -2.23 5.45 3.22
N VAL A 79 -1.62 6.27 4.06
CA VAL A 79 -0.68 5.83 5.08
C VAL A 79 -1.12 6.43 6.40
N LEU A 80 -1.77 5.62 7.22
CA LEU A 80 -2.27 6.04 8.52
C LEU A 80 -1.25 5.72 9.61
N THR A 81 -1.30 6.44 10.71
CA THR A 81 -0.44 6.18 11.86
C THR A 81 -1.29 5.79 13.04
N ASN A 82 -1.01 4.61 13.58
CA ASN A 82 -1.69 4.09 14.76
C ASN A 82 -0.64 3.82 15.83
N GLU A 83 -0.66 4.62 16.92
CA GLU A 83 0.27 4.49 18.04
C GLU A 83 1.73 4.42 17.59
N GLY A 84 2.10 5.32 16.67
CA GLY A 84 3.45 5.44 16.16
C GLY A 84 3.82 4.46 15.05
N ILE A 85 2.89 3.58 14.65
CA ILE A 85 3.16 2.57 13.62
C ILE A 85 2.46 2.97 12.32
N LEU A 86 3.21 2.97 11.21
CA LEU A 86 2.65 3.26 9.89
C LEU A 86 1.82 2.08 9.40
N GLN A 87 0.62 2.38 8.89
CA GLN A 87 -0.31 1.40 8.36
C GLN A 87 -0.67 1.81 6.94
N PHE A 88 -0.25 1.01 5.96
CA PHE A 88 -0.48 1.30 4.53
C PHE A 88 -1.78 0.67 4.07
N ILE A 89 -2.67 1.48 3.52
CA ILE A 89 -3.97 1.02 3.01
C ILE A 89 -4.16 1.52 1.59
N ASP A 90 -5.04 0.85 0.84
CA ASP A 90 -5.40 1.23 -0.53
C ASP A 90 -4.18 1.45 -1.43
N THR A 91 -3.16 0.60 -1.29
CA THR A 91 -1.95 0.71 -2.08
C THR A 91 -2.19 0.31 -3.55
N VAL A 92 -1.57 1.05 -4.46
CA VAL A 92 -1.67 0.79 -5.90
C VAL A 92 -0.26 0.60 -6.45
N PHE A 93 -0.01 -0.60 -6.95
CA PHE A 93 1.28 -0.97 -7.52
C PHE A 93 1.18 -1.02 -9.04
N TYR A 94 2.24 -0.54 -9.71
CA TYR A 94 2.35 -0.59 -11.16
C TYR A 94 3.64 -1.30 -11.54
N LEU A 95 3.59 -2.05 -12.63
CA LEU A 95 4.80 -2.62 -13.23
C LEU A 95 5.45 -1.55 -14.10
N THR A 96 6.78 -1.44 -14.00
CA THR A 96 7.55 -0.44 -14.75
C THR A 96 8.18 -1.01 -16.03
N ARG A 97 7.89 -2.24 -16.35
CA ARG A 97 8.40 -2.91 -17.55
C ARG A 97 7.31 -3.18 -18.55
#